data_1617feb24e9c57be857b0fe29318da78
#
_entry.id   1617feb24e9c57be857b0fe29318da78
#
_cell.length_a   1.000
_cell.length_b   1.000
_cell.length_c   1.000
_cell.angle_alpha   90.00
_cell.angle_beta   90.00
_cell.angle_gamma   90.00
#
_symmetry.space_group_name_H-M   'P 1'
#
loop_
_entity.id
_entity.type
_entity.pdbx_description
1 polymer ?
#
loop_
_entity_poly.entity_id
_entity_poly.type
_entity_poly.pdbx_seq_one_letter_code
_entity_poly.pdbx_strand_id
1 'polypeptide(L)'
;MKRISMKIKALAAVMTLILTLTTIPALADGTTDRLDEIKERGYLIVGTEGTWSPYTYHDEDDNLVGFDVEVAKLIADYIGVDVQYSETVWSSIFASLDAGKIDMVVNEVSYSEERAEKYEFSTPYTYSQKAILVPADNTDINSLADIAGKIAANDATSSIGQLALDSGATLDPVGEMAQSISEVLSGRADLTLNNTVAFTDYLKQHPESEDKVRIIVATDPAPSGYIPVMKGNDKLLAAINEALDKAREDGTLSELSLKYFGVDITKEADDAEATQTPAE
;
A
#
# COMPACT_ATOMS: atom_id res chain seq x y z
N MET A 1 2.41 39.78 -87.28
CA MET A 1 1.01 39.48 -87.22
C MET A 1 0.76 38.14 -87.93
N LYS A 2 0.90 37.04 -87.22
CA LYS A 2 0.48 35.71 -87.67
C LYS A 2 0.02 34.92 -86.52
N ARG A 3 -1.25 34.54 -86.49
CA ARG A 3 -1.88 33.60 -85.52
C ARG A 3 -1.31 32.22 -85.74
N ILE A 4 -0.81 31.58 -84.74
CA ILE A 4 -0.50 30.15 -84.80
C ILE A 4 -1.49 29.47 -83.80
N SER A 5 -2.42 28.76 -84.40
CA SER A 5 -3.31 27.86 -83.76
C SER A 5 -2.59 26.56 -83.39
N MET A 6 -2.51 26.20 -82.17
CA MET A 6 -2.00 24.91 -81.74
C MET A 6 -3.11 24.06 -81.12
N LYS A 7 -3.46 23.03 -81.82
CA LYS A 7 -4.44 22.06 -81.45
C LYS A 7 -3.86 21.15 -80.34
N ILE A 8 -4.37 21.23 -79.15
CA ILE A 8 -3.99 20.32 -78.06
C ILE A 8 -4.88 19.10 -78.20
N LYS A 9 -4.32 17.95 -78.50
CA LYS A 9 -4.96 16.66 -78.48
C LYS A 9 -5.03 16.22 -76.99
N ALA A 10 -6.25 16.07 -76.47
CA ALA A 10 -6.49 15.50 -75.16
C ALA A 10 -6.23 14.00 -75.19
N LEU A 11 -5.23 13.55 -74.48
CA LEU A 11 -4.97 12.13 -74.21
C LEU A 11 -5.61 11.80 -72.82
N ALA A 12 -6.74 11.12 -72.88
CA ALA A 12 -7.40 10.61 -71.64
C ALA A 12 -6.62 9.38 -71.20
N ALA A 13 -5.80 9.53 -70.15
CA ALA A 13 -5.26 8.41 -69.39
C ALA A 13 -6.24 8.02 -68.31
N VAL A 14 -6.89 6.89 -68.47
CA VAL A 14 -7.72 6.25 -67.45
C VAL A 14 -6.76 5.66 -66.41
N MET A 15 -6.57 6.34 -65.32
CA MET A 15 -5.80 5.87 -64.19
C MET A 15 -6.75 5.06 -63.28
N THR A 16 -6.73 3.74 -63.43
CA THR A 16 -7.47 2.80 -62.56
C THR A 16 -6.76 2.80 -61.22
N LEU A 17 -7.34 3.51 -60.25
CA LEU A 17 -6.89 3.52 -58.85
C LEU A 17 -7.35 2.22 -58.21
N ILE A 18 -6.46 1.23 -58.11
CA ILE A 18 -6.68 0.02 -57.31
C ILE A 18 -6.57 0.44 -55.85
N LEU A 19 -7.71 0.61 -55.20
CA LEU A 19 -7.83 0.80 -53.77
C LEU A 19 -7.57 -0.56 -53.10
N THR A 20 -6.31 -0.87 -52.80
CA THR A 20 -5.99 -1.99 -51.90
C THR A 20 -6.50 -1.61 -50.52
N LEU A 21 -7.65 -2.17 -50.13
CA LEU A 21 -8.11 -2.18 -48.73
C LEU A 21 -7.07 -3.00 -47.91
N THR A 22 -6.05 -2.32 -47.43
CA THR A 22 -5.27 -2.89 -46.31
C THR A 22 -6.21 -2.92 -45.11
N THR A 23 -6.77 -4.09 -44.84
CA THR A 23 -7.37 -4.37 -43.52
C THR A 23 -6.25 -4.21 -42.50
N ILE A 24 -6.20 -3.04 -41.88
CA ILE A 24 -5.46 -2.86 -40.62
C ILE A 24 -6.16 -3.82 -39.66
N PRO A 25 -5.48 -4.85 -39.11
CA PRO A 25 -6.08 -5.61 -38.05
C PRO A 25 -6.43 -4.58 -36.97
N ALA A 26 -7.69 -4.50 -36.56
CA ALA A 26 -8.05 -3.80 -35.37
C ALA A 26 -7.13 -4.40 -34.28
N LEU A 27 -6.16 -3.62 -33.82
CA LEU A 27 -5.47 -3.92 -32.58
C LEU A 27 -6.61 -4.13 -31.57
N ALA A 28 -6.76 -5.35 -31.11
CA ALA A 28 -7.56 -5.61 -29.94
C ALA A 28 -7.07 -4.59 -28.90
N ASP A 29 -7.98 -3.75 -28.44
CA ASP A 29 -7.77 -2.83 -27.34
C ASP A 29 -7.69 -3.66 -26.04
N GLY A 30 -6.74 -4.57 -26.00
CA GLY A 30 -6.32 -5.29 -24.81
C GLY A 30 -5.23 -4.45 -24.20
N THR A 31 -5.58 -3.66 -23.20
CA THR A 31 -4.57 -3.10 -22.32
C THR A 31 -3.67 -4.26 -21.87
N THR A 32 -2.40 -4.18 -22.18
CA THR A 32 -1.41 -5.18 -21.76
C THR A 32 -1.45 -5.23 -20.23
N ASP A 33 -1.62 -6.43 -19.66
CA ASP A 33 -1.61 -6.58 -18.21
C ASP A 33 -0.24 -6.14 -17.65
N ARG A 34 -0.24 -5.44 -16.54
CA ARG A 34 0.96 -4.87 -15.95
C ARG A 34 2.04 -5.93 -15.65
N LEU A 35 1.64 -7.17 -15.36
CA LEU A 35 2.58 -8.28 -15.18
C LEU A 35 3.43 -8.55 -16.43
N ASP A 36 2.83 -8.45 -17.62
CA ASP A 36 3.57 -8.66 -18.89
C ASP A 36 4.61 -7.55 -19.08
N GLU A 37 4.27 -6.29 -18.77
CA GLU A 37 5.21 -5.16 -18.80
C GLU A 37 6.33 -5.30 -17.78
N ILE A 38 5.99 -5.74 -16.53
CA ILE A 38 6.95 -6.01 -15.45
C ILE A 38 7.98 -7.07 -15.91
N LYS A 39 7.50 -8.17 -16.48
CA LYS A 39 8.38 -9.25 -16.98
C LYS A 39 9.25 -8.80 -18.14
N GLU A 40 8.72 -7.99 -19.05
CA GLU A 40 9.49 -7.46 -20.19
C GLU A 40 10.61 -6.51 -19.73
N ARG A 41 10.34 -5.61 -18.78
CA ARG A 41 11.33 -4.66 -18.26
C ARG A 41 12.27 -5.27 -17.20
N GLY A 42 11.91 -6.42 -16.60
CA GLY A 42 12.74 -7.17 -15.67
C GLY A 42 12.72 -6.67 -14.21
N TYR A 43 11.84 -5.76 -13.83
CA TYR A 43 11.71 -5.27 -12.46
C TYR A 43 10.27 -4.83 -12.11
N LEU A 44 9.94 -4.95 -10.82
CA LEU A 44 8.68 -4.52 -10.20
C LEU A 44 8.91 -3.20 -9.46
N ILE A 45 8.06 -2.20 -9.66
CA ILE A 45 8.13 -0.91 -8.93
C ILE A 45 7.08 -0.88 -7.83
N VAL A 46 7.54 -0.79 -6.60
CA VAL A 46 6.68 -0.84 -5.40
C VAL A 46 6.65 0.51 -4.72
N GLY A 47 5.45 1.04 -4.48
CA GLY A 47 5.24 2.23 -3.67
C GLY A 47 5.24 1.90 -2.18
N THR A 48 5.99 2.66 -1.39
CA THR A 48 6.08 2.56 0.07
C THR A 48 6.47 3.91 0.68
N GLU A 49 6.39 4.08 2.00
CA GLU A 49 6.73 5.37 2.64
C GLU A 49 8.19 5.50 3.05
N GLY A 50 8.80 4.45 3.62
CA GLY A 50 10.15 4.51 4.17
C GLY A 50 10.27 5.20 5.54
N THR A 51 9.15 5.58 6.18
CA THR A 51 9.12 6.33 7.45
C THR A 51 8.25 5.70 8.53
N TRP A 52 7.80 4.46 8.32
CA TRP A 52 6.89 3.77 9.22
C TRP A 52 7.44 2.42 9.71
N SER A 53 8.32 2.47 10.73
CA SER A 53 8.83 1.27 11.39
C SER A 53 7.70 0.53 12.13
N PRO A 54 7.70 -0.83 12.15
CA PRO A 54 8.67 -1.73 11.53
C PRO A 54 8.25 -2.24 10.14
N TYR A 55 7.27 -1.60 9.49
CA TYR A 55 6.76 -2.01 8.18
C TYR A 55 7.67 -1.57 7.03
N THR A 56 8.06 -0.29 7.00
CA THR A 56 8.89 0.32 5.98
C THR A 56 9.66 1.49 6.58
N TYR A 57 10.98 1.38 6.68
CA TYR A 57 11.84 2.39 7.32
C TYR A 57 13.29 2.24 6.87
N HIS A 58 14.11 3.23 7.21
CA HIS A 58 15.55 3.19 6.98
C HIS A 58 16.27 2.71 8.24
N ASP A 59 17.19 1.75 8.07
CA ASP A 59 18.09 1.29 9.14
C ASP A 59 19.22 2.30 9.42
N GLU A 60 20.11 1.97 10.35
CA GLU A 60 21.24 2.85 10.74
C GLU A 60 22.23 3.11 9.58
N ASP A 61 22.27 2.24 8.57
CA ASP A 61 23.08 2.35 7.36
C ASP A 61 22.34 3.04 6.20
N ASP A 62 21.14 3.59 6.45
CA ASP A 62 20.27 4.24 5.47
C ASP A 62 19.73 3.29 4.37
N ASN A 63 19.63 2.00 4.68
CA ASN A 63 18.98 1.04 3.79
C ASN A 63 17.47 0.98 4.08
N LEU A 64 16.66 0.97 3.03
CA LEU A 64 15.23 0.72 3.16
C LEU A 64 15.00 -0.73 3.58
N VAL A 65 14.38 -0.93 4.72
CA VAL A 65 14.10 -2.22 5.35
C VAL A 65 12.70 -2.24 5.96
N GLY A 66 12.23 -3.41 6.40
CA GLY A 66 10.96 -3.56 7.07
C GLY A 66 10.17 -4.75 6.55
N PHE A 67 9.09 -5.08 7.26
CA PHE A 67 8.23 -6.20 6.91
C PHE A 67 7.66 -6.07 5.50
N ASP A 68 7.10 -4.93 5.15
CA ASP A 68 6.51 -4.65 3.84
C ASP A 68 7.55 -4.64 2.71
N VAL A 69 8.77 -4.21 3.02
CA VAL A 69 9.90 -4.25 2.08
C VAL A 69 10.25 -5.70 1.73
N GLU A 70 10.31 -6.57 2.73
CA GLU A 70 10.59 -8.01 2.52
C GLU A 70 9.42 -8.71 1.81
N VAL A 71 8.17 -8.37 2.13
CA VAL A 71 6.99 -8.89 1.42
C VAL A 71 7.01 -8.48 -0.06
N ALA A 72 7.36 -7.24 -0.36
CA ALA A 72 7.49 -6.77 -1.74
C ALA A 72 8.59 -7.52 -2.49
N LYS A 73 9.73 -7.75 -1.82
CA LYS A 73 10.84 -8.55 -2.38
C LYS A 73 10.42 -9.99 -2.64
N LEU A 74 9.73 -10.63 -1.70
CA LEU A 74 9.21 -11.99 -1.85
C LEU A 74 8.30 -12.13 -3.09
N ILE A 75 7.43 -11.15 -3.34
CA ILE A 75 6.56 -11.11 -4.52
C ILE A 75 7.39 -10.97 -5.81
N ALA A 76 8.38 -10.07 -5.82
CA ALA A 76 9.25 -9.89 -6.97
C ALA A 76 10.06 -11.17 -7.28
N ASP A 77 10.60 -11.82 -6.26
CA ASP A 77 11.32 -13.10 -6.36
C ASP A 77 10.40 -14.20 -6.93
N TYR A 78 9.12 -14.25 -6.49
CA TYR A 78 8.14 -15.20 -7.03
C TYR A 78 7.84 -14.95 -8.52
N ILE A 79 7.70 -13.70 -8.92
CA ILE A 79 7.49 -13.30 -10.32
C ILE A 79 8.74 -13.57 -11.17
N GLY A 80 9.94 -13.58 -10.54
CA GLY A 80 11.23 -13.77 -11.19
C GLY A 80 11.83 -12.50 -11.77
N VAL A 81 11.64 -11.36 -11.08
CA VAL A 81 12.15 -10.04 -11.47
C VAL A 81 12.81 -9.32 -10.28
N ASP A 82 13.57 -8.26 -10.55
CA ASP A 82 14.10 -7.39 -9.50
C ASP A 82 12.99 -6.51 -8.89
N VAL A 83 13.22 -6.02 -7.66
CA VAL A 83 12.33 -5.04 -7.02
C VAL A 83 12.99 -3.65 -7.01
N GLN A 84 12.21 -2.62 -7.31
CA GLN A 84 12.58 -1.22 -7.12
C GLN A 84 11.54 -0.55 -6.22
N TYR A 85 12.00 0.21 -5.22
CA TYR A 85 11.11 0.93 -4.33
C TYR A 85 11.00 2.39 -4.75
N SER A 86 9.78 2.91 -4.69
CA SER A 86 9.45 4.32 -4.89
C SER A 86 8.90 4.86 -3.58
N GLU A 87 9.77 5.51 -2.81
CA GLU A 87 9.38 6.11 -1.56
C GLU A 87 8.56 7.38 -1.79
N THR A 88 7.45 7.47 -1.11
CA THR A 88 6.47 8.54 -1.32
C THR A 88 5.63 8.70 -0.04
N VAL A 89 5.34 9.93 0.33
CA VAL A 89 4.44 10.21 1.46
C VAL A 89 3.06 9.59 1.22
N TRP A 90 2.42 9.08 2.30
CA TRP A 90 1.14 8.37 2.23
C TRP A 90 0.10 9.07 1.36
N SER A 91 -0.12 10.36 1.56
CA SER A 91 -1.12 11.15 0.85
C SER A 91 -0.94 11.21 -0.67
N SER A 92 0.22 10.81 -1.20
CA SER A 92 0.58 10.84 -2.63
C SER A 92 0.78 9.46 -3.25
N ILE A 93 0.76 8.38 -2.45
CA ILE A 93 1.13 7.04 -2.92
C ILE A 93 0.12 6.52 -3.96
N PHE A 94 -1.17 6.72 -3.73
CA PHE A 94 -2.21 6.32 -4.68
C PHE A 94 -2.19 7.14 -5.97
N ALA A 95 -1.83 8.43 -5.91
CA ALA A 95 -1.64 9.24 -7.11
C ALA A 95 -0.47 8.73 -7.97
N SER A 96 0.55 8.14 -7.34
CA SER A 96 1.66 7.49 -8.05
C SER A 96 1.21 6.19 -8.73
N LEU A 97 0.30 5.42 -8.09
CA LEU A 97 -0.31 4.22 -8.66
C LEU A 97 -1.23 4.59 -9.84
N ASP A 98 -2.10 5.60 -9.67
CA ASP A 98 -2.98 6.13 -10.73
C ASP A 98 -2.20 6.60 -11.97
N ALA A 99 -1.03 7.20 -11.74
CA ALA A 99 -0.16 7.68 -12.81
C ALA A 99 0.69 6.58 -13.47
N GLY A 100 0.58 5.33 -13.01
CA GLY A 100 1.38 4.20 -13.48
C GLY A 100 2.88 4.31 -13.18
N LYS A 101 3.27 5.15 -12.21
CA LYS A 101 4.67 5.32 -11.76
C LYS A 101 5.13 4.17 -10.89
N ILE A 102 4.19 3.49 -10.21
CA ILE A 102 4.39 2.29 -9.43
C ILE A 102 3.41 1.23 -9.91
N ASP A 103 3.70 -0.04 -9.67
CA ASP A 103 2.87 -1.17 -10.10
C ASP A 103 1.90 -1.63 -9.04
N MET A 104 2.33 -1.54 -7.80
CA MET A 104 1.55 -1.90 -6.61
C MET A 104 2.00 -1.06 -5.42
N VAL A 105 1.21 -1.05 -4.35
CA VAL A 105 1.59 -0.44 -3.07
C VAL A 105 1.72 -1.54 -2.02
N VAL A 106 2.87 -1.57 -1.32
CA VAL A 106 3.08 -2.40 -0.13
C VAL A 106 3.45 -1.48 1.02
N ASN A 107 2.45 -1.18 1.85
CA ASN A 107 2.53 -0.20 2.94
C ASN A 107 1.35 -0.40 3.92
N GLU A 108 1.08 -1.65 4.32
CA GLU A 108 -0.01 -2.03 5.23
C GLU A 108 -1.36 -1.39 4.83
N VAL A 109 -1.67 -1.40 3.54
CA VAL A 109 -2.85 -0.71 3.01
C VAL A 109 -4.13 -1.43 3.44
N SER A 110 -5.00 -0.73 4.16
CA SER A 110 -6.32 -1.26 4.51
C SER A 110 -7.27 -1.22 3.32
N TYR A 111 -8.09 -2.28 3.19
CA TYR A 111 -9.21 -2.27 2.27
C TYR A 111 -10.25 -1.22 2.67
N SER A 112 -10.87 -0.57 1.68
CA SER A 112 -12.10 0.18 1.83
C SER A 112 -12.91 0.12 0.53
N GLU A 113 -14.24 0.22 0.63
CA GLU A 113 -15.14 0.25 -0.53
C GLU A 113 -14.79 1.40 -1.48
N GLU A 114 -14.44 2.57 -0.96
CA GLU A 114 -14.04 3.73 -1.76
C GLU A 114 -12.79 3.43 -2.60
N ARG A 115 -11.78 2.80 -1.99
CA ARG A 115 -10.57 2.38 -2.71
C ARG A 115 -10.87 1.28 -3.71
N ALA A 116 -11.76 0.35 -3.37
CA ALA A 116 -12.18 -0.74 -4.24
C ALA A 116 -12.97 -0.27 -5.48
N GLU A 117 -13.44 0.98 -5.54
CA GLU A 117 -13.98 1.55 -6.77
C GLU A 117 -12.91 1.69 -7.87
N LYS A 118 -11.64 1.93 -7.50
CA LYS A 118 -10.53 2.21 -8.43
C LYS A 118 -9.49 1.09 -8.51
N TYR A 119 -9.27 0.38 -7.40
CA TYR A 119 -8.19 -0.60 -7.26
C TYR A 119 -8.74 -1.99 -7.03
N GLU A 120 -7.94 -2.99 -7.34
CA GLU A 120 -8.11 -4.37 -6.89
C GLU A 120 -7.10 -4.66 -5.80
N PHE A 121 -7.49 -5.53 -4.86
CA PHE A 121 -6.71 -5.81 -3.67
C PHE A 121 -6.33 -7.28 -3.62
N SER A 122 -5.12 -7.58 -3.16
CA SER A 122 -4.71 -8.94 -2.83
C SER A 122 -5.58 -9.54 -1.71
N THR A 123 -5.40 -10.82 -1.43
CA THR A 123 -5.76 -11.38 -0.13
C THR A 123 -4.99 -10.64 0.98
N PRO A 124 -5.54 -10.52 2.21
CA PRO A 124 -4.83 -9.86 3.30
C PRO A 124 -3.55 -10.63 3.65
N TYR A 125 -2.46 -9.92 3.89
CA TYR A 125 -1.20 -10.54 4.31
C TYR A 125 -0.87 -10.30 5.78
N THR A 126 -1.64 -9.41 6.46
CA THR A 126 -1.57 -9.17 7.91
C THR A 126 -2.96 -9.07 8.53
N TYR A 127 -2.99 -9.33 9.84
CA TYR A 127 -4.15 -9.13 10.72
C TYR A 127 -3.67 -8.30 11.90
N SER A 128 -4.20 -7.10 12.09
CA SER A 128 -3.73 -6.21 13.14
C SER A 128 -4.84 -5.66 14.00
N GLN A 129 -4.48 -5.38 15.26
CA GLN A 129 -5.29 -4.63 16.19
C GLN A 129 -4.97 -3.15 16.10
N LYS A 130 -5.99 -2.31 16.12
CA LYS A 130 -5.81 -0.88 16.28
C LYS A 130 -5.70 -0.55 17.77
N ALA A 131 -4.87 0.44 18.07
CA ALA A 131 -4.67 0.94 19.41
C ALA A 131 -4.73 2.46 19.45
N ILE A 132 -5.05 2.98 20.63
CA ILE A 132 -5.02 4.40 20.95
C ILE A 132 -3.78 4.63 21.81
N LEU A 133 -2.98 5.63 21.51
CA LEU A 133 -1.90 6.11 22.34
C LEU A 133 -2.29 7.46 22.94
N VAL A 134 -2.18 7.58 24.25
CA VAL A 134 -2.51 8.78 25.04
C VAL A 134 -1.37 9.11 26.00
N PRO A 135 -1.30 10.33 26.58
CA PRO A 135 -0.41 10.61 27.71
C PRO A 135 -0.62 9.60 28.87
N ALA A 136 0.44 9.24 29.59
CA ALA A 136 0.39 8.22 30.64
C ALA A 136 -0.59 8.58 31.80
N ASP A 137 -0.74 9.88 32.09
CA ASP A 137 -1.65 10.41 33.13
C ASP A 137 -3.10 10.58 32.65
N ASN A 138 -3.39 10.34 31.37
CA ASN A 138 -4.76 10.37 30.85
C ASN A 138 -5.53 9.15 31.35
N THR A 139 -6.58 9.37 32.13
CA THR A 139 -7.48 8.33 32.67
C THR A 139 -8.84 8.29 32.00
N ASP A 140 -9.14 9.26 31.15
CA ASP A 140 -10.48 9.49 30.59
C ASP A 140 -10.71 8.66 29.31
N ILE A 141 -9.66 8.37 28.54
CA ILE A 141 -9.75 7.60 27.30
C ILE A 141 -9.36 6.16 27.59
N ASN A 142 -10.28 5.22 27.41
CA ASN A 142 -10.07 3.78 27.62
C ASN A 142 -10.59 2.92 26.45
N SER A 143 -11.29 3.54 25.50
CA SER A 143 -11.85 2.90 24.31
C SER A 143 -12.08 3.91 23.18
N LEU A 144 -12.44 3.44 21.99
CA LEU A 144 -12.86 4.31 20.88
C LEU A 144 -14.07 5.18 21.22
N ALA A 145 -14.96 4.73 22.12
CA ALA A 145 -16.13 5.51 22.52
C ALA A 145 -15.76 6.79 23.30
N ASP A 146 -14.58 6.82 23.92
CA ASP A 146 -14.15 7.92 24.78
C ASP A 146 -13.43 9.04 24.01
N ILE A 147 -13.16 8.84 22.71
CA ILE A 147 -12.41 9.83 21.92
C ILE A 147 -13.29 10.88 21.25
N ALA A 148 -14.61 10.78 21.38
CA ALA A 148 -15.53 11.78 20.84
C ALA A 148 -15.24 13.18 21.38
N GLY A 149 -15.05 14.15 20.46
CA GLY A 149 -14.71 15.54 20.79
C GLY A 149 -13.25 15.77 21.19
N LYS A 150 -12.40 14.76 21.16
CA LYS A 150 -10.94 14.84 21.38
C LYS A 150 -10.21 15.20 20.10
N ILE A 151 -8.94 15.62 20.22
CA ILE A 151 -8.06 15.91 19.10
C ILE A 151 -7.15 14.70 18.87
N ALA A 152 -7.26 14.07 17.69
CA ALA A 152 -6.42 12.97 17.28
C ALA A 152 -5.37 13.42 16.25
N ALA A 153 -4.10 13.17 16.50
CA ALA A 153 -3.01 13.44 15.56
C ALA A 153 -2.87 12.27 14.59
N ASN A 154 -3.51 12.36 13.41
CA ASN A 154 -3.49 11.31 12.39
C ASN A 154 -3.64 11.90 10.98
N ASP A 155 -3.14 11.18 9.95
CA ASP A 155 -3.36 11.54 8.56
C ASP A 155 -4.84 11.34 8.17
N ALA A 156 -5.45 12.40 7.65
CA ALA A 156 -6.88 12.42 7.29
C ALA A 156 -7.24 11.48 6.13
N THR A 157 -6.26 11.04 5.33
CA THR A 157 -6.44 10.14 4.17
C THR A 157 -6.21 8.68 4.52
N SER A 158 -5.75 8.42 5.77
CA SER A 158 -5.53 7.05 6.26
C SER A 158 -6.81 6.43 6.82
N SER A 159 -6.89 5.09 6.80
CA SER A 159 -7.99 4.36 7.45
C SER A 159 -8.02 4.56 8.97
N ILE A 160 -6.86 4.82 9.56
CA ILE A 160 -6.71 5.09 10.99
C ILE A 160 -7.26 6.48 11.34
N GLY A 161 -6.96 7.49 10.51
CA GLY A 161 -7.55 8.81 10.65
C GLY A 161 -9.06 8.80 10.43
N GLN A 162 -9.54 8.01 9.47
CA GLN A 162 -10.98 7.82 9.27
C GLN A 162 -11.64 7.15 10.49
N LEU A 163 -11.01 6.14 11.10
CA LEU A 163 -11.48 5.52 12.33
C LEU A 163 -11.62 6.53 13.48
N ALA A 164 -10.66 7.47 13.61
CA ALA A 164 -10.75 8.54 14.60
C ALA A 164 -11.94 9.47 14.33
N LEU A 165 -12.16 9.88 13.08
CA LEU A 165 -13.29 10.71 12.66
C LEU A 165 -14.64 10.01 12.91
N ASP A 166 -14.76 8.74 12.53
CA ASP A 166 -15.98 7.94 12.70
C ASP A 166 -16.31 7.72 14.19
N SER A 167 -15.27 7.74 15.03
CA SER A 167 -15.40 7.69 16.49
C SER A 167 -15.66 9.06 17.15
N GLY A 168 -15.83 10.12 16.33
CA GLY A 168 -16.22 11.46 16.79
C GLY A 168 -15.05 12.35 17.21
N ALA A 169 -13.81 11.98 16.96
CA ALA A 169 -12.66 12.85 17.19
C ALA A 169 -12.55 13.92 16.08
N THR A 170 -11.81 15.00 16.36
CA THR A 170 -11.32 15.93 15.35
C THR A 170 -9.86 15.63 15.05
N LEU A 171 -9.43 15.82 13.79
CA LEU A 171 -8.04 15.56 13.43
C LEU A 171 -7.18 16.82 13.54
N ASP A 172 -6.00 16.65 14.14
CA ASP A 172 -4.80 17.40 13.82
C ASP A 172 -4.06 16.62 12.72
N PRO A 173 -4.04 17.10 11.46
CA PRO A 173 -3.58 16.31 10.33
C PRO A 173 -2.05 16.20 10.34
N VAL A 174 -1.55 15.02 10.72
CA VAL A 174 -0.14 14.68 10.78
C VAL A 174 0.12 13.44 9.94
N GLY A 175 1.12 13.49 9.05
CA GLY A 175 1.40 12.43 8.10
C GLY A 175 2.26 11.28 8.64
N GLU A 176 3.09 11.51 9.66
CA GLU A 176 4.05 10.52 10.17
C GLU A 176 3.75 10.12 11.62
N MET A 177 3.88 8.83 11.94
CA MET A 177 3.57 8.29 13.27
C MET A 177 4.44 8.94 14.37
N ALA A 178 5.74 9.09 14.13
CA ALA A 178 6.64 9.70 15.12
C ALA A 178 6.24 11.14 15.45
N GLN A 179 5.79 11.91 14.44
CA GLN A 179 5.28 13.25 14.63
C GLN A 179 3.94 13.22 15.39
N SER A 180 3.03 12.30 15.05
CA SER A 180 1.74 12.12 15.76
C SER A 180 1.95 11.87 17.26
N ILE A 181 2.90 11.00 17.61
CA ILE A 181 3.27 10.75 19.01
C ILE A 181 3.86 12.00 19.66
N SER A 182 4.68 12.78 18.94
CA SER A 182 5.22 14.05 19.43
C SER A 182 4.12 15.08 19.72
N GLU A 183 3.05 15.14 18.90
CA GLU A 183 1.90 15.99 19.15
C GLU A 183 1.18 15.61 20.46
N VAL A 184 1.01 14.31 20.71
CA VAL A 184 0.45 13.81 21.96
C VAL A 184 1.34 14.13 23.16
N LEU A 185 2.65 13.86 23.08
CA LEU A 185 3.61 14.12 24.15
C LEU A 185 3.74 15.61 24.50
N SER A 186 3.54 16.49 23.53
CA SER A 186 3.56 17.95 23.74
C SER A 186 2.22 18.54 24.18
N GLY A 187 1.15 17.73 24.25
CA GLY A 187 -0.19 18.18 24.62
C GLY A 187 -0.92 18.99 23.53
N ARG A 188 -0.45 18.94 22.27
CA ARG A 188 -1.16 19.55 21.13
C ARG A 188 -2.28 18.66 20.61
N ALA A 189 -2.17 17.34 20.78
CA ALA A 189 -3.25 16.39 20.55
C ALA A 189 -3.53 15.59 21.83
N ASP A 190 -4.78 15.13 21.98
CA ASP A 190 -5.19 14.31 23.12
C ASP A 190 -4.75 12.83 22.95
N LEU A 191 -4.66 12.39 21.69
CA LEU A 191 -4.38 11.00 21.33
C LEU A 191 -3.84 10.87 19.89
N THR A 192 -3.34 9.68 19.61
CA THR A 192 -3.15 9.19 18.23
C THR A 192 -3.55 7.72 18.14
N LEU A 193 -3.95 7.26 16.95
CA LEU A 193 -4.26 5.86 16.66
C LEU A 193 -3.20 5.27 15.74
N ASN A 194 -2.87 3.99 15.96
CA ASN A 194 -2.06 3.19 15.01
C ASN A 194 -2.27 1.69 15.28
N ASN A 195 -1.56 0.83 14.54
CA ASN A 195 -1.47 -0.57 14.86
C ASN A 195 -0.70 -0.79 16.17
N THR A 196 -1.15 -1.74 16.99
CA THR A 196 -0.51 -2.05 18.29
C THR A 196 0.99 -2.32 18.14
N VAL A 197 1.37 -3.10 17.10
CA VAL A 197 2.77 -3.47 16.86
C VAL A 197 3.64 -2.28 16.49
N ALA A 198 3.10 -1.27 15.79
CA ALA A 198 3.84 -0.06 15.46
C ALA A 198 4.15 0.79 16.69
N PHE A 199 3.17 0.95 17.60
CA PHE A 199 3.43 1.63 18.88
C PHE A 199 4.42 0.87 19.77
N THR A 200 4.30 -0.46 19.81
CA THR A 200 5.23 -1.30 20.59
C THR A 200 6.66 -1.17 20.06
N ASP A 201 6.83 -1.16 18.73
CA ASP A 201 8.13 -0.97 18.11
C ASP A 201 8.69 0.43 18.39
N TYR A 202 7.86 1.47 18.25
CA TYR A 202 8.26 2.84 18.58
C TYR A 202 8.79 2.94 20.01
N LEU A 203 8.10 2.36 20.99
CA LEU A 203 8.55 2.41 22.40
C LEU A 203 9.85 1.62 22.64
N LYS A 204 10.09 0.52 21.92
CA LYS A 204 11.38 -0.19 21.97
C LYS A 204 12.53 0.69 21.48
N GLN A 205 12.29 1.49 20.44
CA GLN A 205 13.30 2.41 19.88
C GLN A 205 13.42 3.71 20.69
N HIS A 206 12.38 4.10 21.45
CA HIS A 206 12.26 5.32 22.24
C HIS A 206 11.90 5.02 23.70
N PRO A 207 12.78 4.31 24.47
CA PRO A 207 12.47 3.90 25.84
C PRO A 207 12.24 5.09 26.79
N GLU A 208 12.75 6.29 26.46
CA GLU A 208 12.46 7.53 27.18
C GLU A 208 11.00 7.98 27.09
N SER A 209 10.21 7.38 26.20
CA SER A 209 8.79 7.68 26.02
C SER A 209 7.87 6.66 26.71
N GLU A 210 8.39 5.50 27.16
CA GLU A 210 7.61 4.39 27.70
C GLU A 210 6.77 4.82 28.92
N ASP A 211 7.36 5.55 29.86
CA ASP A 211 6.65 6.04 31.06
C ASP A 211 5.78 7.28 30.80
N LYS A 212 5.80 7.85 29.60
CA LYS A 212 5.08 9.09 29.25
C LYS A 212 3.77 8.85 28.50
N VAL A 213 3.57 7.65 28.00
CA VAL A 213 2.39 7.29 27.21
C VAL A 213 1.74 6.00 27.71
N ARG A 214 0.49 5.82 27.33
CA ARG A 214 -0.29 4.60 27.58
C ARG A 214 -0.91 4.14 26.27
N ILE A 215 -0.77 2.86 25.96
CA ILE A 215 -1.37 2.22 24.78
C ILE A 215 -2.62 1.46 25.24
N ILE A 216 -3.73 1.69 24.54
CA ILE A 216 -5.02 1.05 24.76
C ILE A 216 -5.38 0.28 23.50
N VAL A 217 -5.52 -1.04 23.58
CA VAL A 217 -6.03 -1.85 22.46
C VAL A 217 -7.49 -1.45 22.20
N ALA A 218 -7.79 -1.06 20.97
CA ALA A 218 -9.07 -0.44 20.62
C ALA A 218 -9.98 -1.36 19.79
N THR A 219 -9.41 -2.36 19.10
CA THR A 219 -10.16 -3.32 18.27
C THR A 219 -9.63 -4.73 18.45
N ASP A 220 -10.43 -5.73 18.07
CA ASP A 220 -9.94 -7.09 17.84
C ASP A 220 -9.03 -7.14 16.62
N PRO A 221 -8.19 -8.20 16.47
CA PRO A 221 -7.44 -8.42 15.25
C PRO A 221 -8.37 -8.54 14.05
N ALA A 222 -8.05 -7.86 12.97
CA ALA A 222 -8.81 -7.90 11.73
C ALA A 222 -7.88 -7.84 10.52
N PRO A 223 -8.29 -8.36 9.35
CA PRO A 223 -7.53 -8.22 8.11
C PRO A 223 -7.18 -6.76 7.88
N SER A 224 -5.89 -6.44 7.73
CA SER A 224 -5.44 -5.03 7.70
C SER A 224 -4.50 -4.70 6.55
N GLY A 225 -3.52 -5.52 6.25
CA GLY A 225 -2.59 -5.31 5.15
C GLY A 225 -3.06 -5.98 3.86
N TYR A 226 -3.23 -5.19 2.82
CA TYR A 226 -3.56 -5.61 1.46
C TYR A 226 -2.64 -4.92 0.46
N ILE A 227 -2.49 -5.50 -0.72
CA ILE A 227 -1.68 -4.94 -1.80
C ILE A 227 -2.61 -4.47 -2.91
N PRO A 228 -2.86 -3.16 -3.05
CA PRO A 228 -3.64 -2.61 -4.15
C PRO A 228 -2.84 -2.55 -5.44
N VAL A 229 -3.52 -2.89 -6.54
CA VAL A 229 -3.09 -2.72 -7.92
C VAL A 229 -4.16 -1.98 -8.72
N MET A 230 -3.81 -1.36 -9.83
CA MET A 230 -4.80 -0.78 -10.75
C MET A 230 -5.71 -1.86 -11.31
N LYS A 231 -7.03 -1.58 -11.38
CA LYS A 231 -8.01 -2.47 -12.01
C LYS A 231 -7.63 -2.88 -13.43
N GLY A 232 -7.98 -4.12 -13.78
CA GLY A 232 -7.69 -4.69 -15.09
C GLY A 232 -6.29 -5.30 -15.19
N ASN A 233 -5.58 -5.48 -14.07
CA ASN A 233 -4.30 -6.17 -13.98
C ASN A 233 -4.45 -7.54 -13.28
N ASP A 234 -5.38 -8.34 -13.77
CA ASP A 234 -5.80 -9.62 -13.17
C ASP A 234 -4.63 -10.61 -13.02
N LYS A 235 -3.70 -10.62 -13.99
CA LYS A 235 -2.53 -11.49 -13.93
C LYS A 235 -1.54 -11.04 -12.84
N LEU A 236 -1.34 -9.72 -12.70
CA LEU A 236 -0.48 -9.19 -11.63
C LEU A 236 -1.07 -9.52 -10.27
N LEU A 237 -2.38 -9.28 -10.08
CA LEU A 237 -3.07 -9.61 -8.84
C LEU A 237 -3.01 -11.11 -8.51
N ALA A 238 -3.21 -11.96 -9.51
CA ALA A 238 -3.08 -13.41 -9.34
C ALA A 238 -1.67 -13.81 -8.90
N ALA A 239 -0.63 -13.26 -9.54
CA ALA A 239 0.76 -13.54 -9.18
C ALA A 239 1.12 -13.06 -7.76
N ILE A 240 0.58 -11.90 -7.33
CA ILE A 240 0.71 -11.41 -5.95
C ILE A 240 0.09 -12.40 -4.97
N ASN A 241 -1.17 -12.82 -5.21
CA ASN A 241 -1.88 -13.75 -4.34
C ASN A 241 -1.17 -15.11 -4.26
N GLU A 242 -0.73 -15.66 -5.39
CA GLU A 242 0.04 -16.91 -5.43
C GLU A 242 1.35 -16.81 -4.64
N ALA A 243 2.05 -15.67 -4.71
CA ALA A 243 3.27 -15.43 -3.93
C ALA A 243 2.96 -15.40 -2.42
N LEU A 244 1.91 -14.69 -2.02
CA LEU A 244 1.47 -14.62 -0.61
C LEU A 244 1.02 -15.98 -0.08
N ASP A 245 0.25 -16.74 -0.86
CA ASP A 245 -0.22 -18.08 -0.49
C ASP A 245 0.95 -19.04 -0.31
N LYS A 246 1.90 -19.04 -1.25
CA LYS A 246 3.12 -19.83 -1.13
C LYS A 246 3.92 -19.48 0.12
N ALA A 247 4.12 -18.18 0.41
CA ALA A 247 4.85 -17.75 1.59
C ALA A 247 4.12 -18.05 2.90
N ARG A 248 2.79 -18.16 2.86
CA ARG A 248 1.96 -18.62 3.98
C ARG A 248 2.11 -20.12 4.19
N GLU A 249 2.06 -20.90 3.11
CA GLU A 249 2.18 -22.35 3.14
C GLU A 249 3.57 -22.82 3.62
N ASP A 250 4.65 -22.18 3.17
CA ASP A 250 6.03 -22.58 3.52
C ASP A 250 6.53 -21.89 4.83
N GLY A 251 5.72 -21.01 5.43
CA GLY A 251 6.01 -20.35 6.71
C GLY A 251 6.86 -19.10 6.59
N THR A 252 7.34 -18.72 5.40
CA THR A 252 8.20 -17.54 5.19
C THR A 252 7.52 -16.26 5.69
N LEU A 253 6.20 -16.10 5.44
CA LEU A 253 5.47 -14.91 5.87
C LEU A 253 5.41 -14.79 7.40
N SER A 254 5.21 -15.93 8.11
CA SER A 254 5.26 -16.00 9.58
C SER A 254 6.66 -15.68 10.12
N GLU A 255 7.72 -16.19 9.49
CA GLU A 255 9.10 -15.90 9.89
C GLU A 255 9.43 -14.41 9.76
N LEU A 256 8.99 -13.76 8.66
CA LEU A 256 9.13 -12.32 8.49
C LEU A 256 8.37 -11.54 9.57
N SER A 257 7.15 -11.98 9.89
CA SER A 257 6.36 -11.35 10.95
C SER A 257 7.06 -11.44 12.31
N LEU A 258 7.55 -12.61 12.68
CA LEU A 258 8.30 -12.81 13.93
C LEU A 258 9.60 -11.99 13.97
N LYS A 259 10.28 -11.87 12.83
CA LYS A 259 11.51 -11.05 12.71
C LYS A 259 11.26 -9.57 13.05
N TYR A 260 10.20 -8.99 12.49
CA TYR A 260 9.95 -7.54 12.61
C TYR A 260 9.09 -7.17 13.81
N PHE A 261 8.10 -7.99 14.16
CA PHE A 261 7.13 -7.66 15.21
C PHE A 261 7.32 -8.46 16.50
N GLY A 262 8.05 -9.60 16.45
CA GLY A 262 8.18 -10.52 17.57
C GLY A 262 6.90 -11.35 17.84
N VAL A 263 5.87 -11.14 17.03
CA VAL A 263 4.59 -11.87 17.04
C VAL A 263 4.18 -12.17 15.60
N ASP A 264 3.40 -13.23 15.40
CA ASP A 264 2.88 -13.59 14.08
C ASP A 264 1.55 -12.88 13.84
N ILE A 265 1.57 -11.80 13.02
CA ILE A 265 0.37 -11.06 12.61
C ILE A 265 -0.14 -11.48 11.23
N THR A 266 0.35 -12.60 10.67
CA THR A 266 -0.02 -13.06 9.31
C THR A 266 -1.16 -14.07 9.32
N LYS A 267 -1.67 -14.44 10.51
CA LYS A 267 -2.74 -15.40 10.74
C LYS A 267 -3.96 -14.73 11.37
N GLU A 268 -5.14 -15.28 11.09
CA GLU A 268 -6.34 -14.92 11.83
C GLU A 268 -6.22 -15.30 13.32
N ALA A 269 -6.94 -14.58 14.19
CA ALA A 269 -6.84 -14.77 15.64
C ALA A 269 -7.15 -16.22 16.08
N ASP A 270 -8.09 -16.89 15.42
CA ASP A 270 -8.48 -18.26 15.73
C ASP A 270 -7.38 -19.28 15.40
N ASP A 271 -6.54 -18.99 14.41
CA ASP A 271 -5.40 -19.84 14.03
C ASP A 271 -4.14 -19.55 14.87
N ALA A 272 -4.06 -18.35 15.47
CA ALA A 272 -2.93 -17.95 16.31
C ALA A 272 -2.96 -18.64 17.70
N GLU A 273 -4.13 -18.92 18.27
CA GLU A 273 -4.27 -19.69 19.53
C GLU A 273 -3.87 -21.16 19.36
N ALA A 274 -4.09 -21.74 18.19
CA ALA A 274 -3.75 -23.14 17.94
C ALA A 274 -2.23 -23.43 17.89
N THR A 275 -1.40 -22.39 17.71
CA THR A 275 0.07 -22.50 17.60
C THR A 275 0.80 -22.22 18.94
N GLN A 276 0.12 -21.72 19.97
CA GLN A 276 0.68 -21.49 21.31
C GLN A 276 0.43 -22.68 22.26
N THR A 277 0.81 -23.90 21.86
CA THR A 277 0.90 -24.99 22.84
C THR A 277 2.22 -24.80 23.59
N PRO A 278 2.22 -24.68 24.93
CA PRO A 278 3.45 -24.58 25.71
C PRO A 278 4.24 -25.88 25.52
N ALA A 279 5.50 -25.74 25.16
CA ALA A 279 6.44 -26.86 25.33
C ALA A 279 6.55 -27.16 26.83
N GLU A 280 6.13 -28.36 27.25
CA GLU A 280 6.38 -28.92 28.58
C GLU A 280 7.88 -29.12 28.86
#